data_508d17bbec9f2658ae4b181275ca4e32
#
_entry.id   508d17bbec9f2658ae4b181275ca4e32
#
_cell.length_a   1.000
_cell.length_b   1.000
_cell.length_c   1.000
_cell.angle_alpha   90.00
_cell.angle_beta   90.00
_cell.angle_gamma   90.00
#
_symmetry.space_group_name_H-M   'P 1'
#
loop_
_entity.id
_entity.type
_entity.pdbx_description
1 polymer ?
#
loop_
_entity_poly.entity_id
_entity_poly.type
_entity_poly.pdbx_seq_one_letter_code
_entity_poly.pdbx_strand_id
1 'polypeptide(L)'
;MAELIIQTEKIKENIKTLSSFFAKHDIHWSLITKVFSGDKEFLKNLLTDDVIEKINAVGDSRITSLKNLKAVNPNMSTIYIKPPAKEYAEDLVKYADISLNSSFNTIEAINEAAKKMDKIHEIIIMVELGELREGVQRADIMNFYEKVFKLSNIEVVGIGSNLGCMYGVEPSYDKLLQLALYKELISAKFNKKLKYISGGTSITLPLIEMGTLPKEINHFRIGEAAFFGLSPLDNKQFNGLHTDTFEFSANIIELEEKKIVPEGIISDANIGHTAEFDEENINETSVKAILDFGLLDVAKEDIEAQDSSLSFVGITSDMLVVDLGKNRTNEGKRKYKVGDEILFTPNYMGVARLLSSKFIGKRFE
;
A
#
# COMPACT_ATOMS: atom_id res chain seq x y z
N MET A 1 23.56 -9.62 -6.13
CA MET A 1 22.41 -8.94 -6.78
C MET A 1 21.59 -8.30 -5.68
N ALA A 2 21.19 -7.05 -5.88
CA ALA A 2 20.37 -6.35 -4.88
C ALA A 2 19.09 -7.12 -4.55
N GLU A 3 18.60 -7.04 -3.31
CA GLU A 3 17.57 -7.94 -2.78
C GLU A 3 16.67 -7.21 -1.78
N LEU A 4 15.35 -7.42 -1.91
CA LEU A 4 14.37 -7.00 -0.92
C LEU A 4 14.16 -8.14 0.09
N ILE A 5 14.43 -7.86 1.34
CA ILE A 5 14.28 -8.76 2.48
C ILE A 5 12.93 -8.46 3.14
N ILE A 6 12.11 -9.49 3.32
CA ILE A 6 10.74 -9.38 3.83
C ILE A 6 10.60 -10.23 5.08
N GLN A 7 10.40 -9.59 6.21
CA GLN A 7 10.22 -10.23 7.53
C GLN A 7 8.78 -10.75 7.67
N THR A 8 8.51 -11.90 7.05
CA THR A 8 7.15 -12.47 6.93
C THR A 8 6.51 -12.74 8.29
N GLU A 9 7.27 -13.26 9.25
CA GLU A 9 6.74 -13.55 10.58
C GLU A 9 6.36 -12.27 11.35
N LYS A 10 7.15 -11.19 11.25
CA LYS A 10 6.80 -9.88 11.82
C LYS A 10 5.51 -9.32 11.22
N ILE A 11 5.31 -9.49 9.90
CA ILE A 11 4.06 -9.08 9.24
C ILE A 11 2.88 -9.90 9.77
N LYS A 12 3.02 -11.22 9.95
CA LYS A 12 1.97 -12.06 10.54
C LYS A 12 1.64 -11.64 11.98
N GLU A 13 2.65 -11.28 12.76
CA GLU A 13 2.46 -10.76 14.12
C GLU A 13 1.69 -9.43 14.11
N ASN A 14 2.01 -8.52 13.18
CA ASN A 14 1.27 -7.28 12.97
C ASN A 14 -0.21 -7.55 12.65
N ILE A 15 -0.49 -8.50 11.75
CA ILE A 15 -1.85 -8.89 11.40
C ILE A 15 -2.60 -9.46 12.60
N LYS A 16 -1.96 -10.30 13.41
CA LYS A 16 -2.54 -10.87 14.64
C LYS A 16 -2.85 -9.77 15.67
N THR A 17 -1.94 -8.82 15.83
CA THR A 17 -2.11 -7.67 16.74
C THR A 17 -3.27 -6.79 16.30
N LEU A 18 -3.34 -6.44 15.00
CA LEU A 18 -4.45 -5.67 14.44
C LEU A 18 -5.78 -6.40 14.56
N SER A 19 -5.81 -7.71 14.29
CA SER A 19 -7.04 -8.51 14.44
C SER A 19 -7.56 -8.50 15.87
N SER A 20 -6.66 -8.63 16.83
CA SER A 20 -7.00 -8.55 18.25
C SER A 20 -7.47 -7.15 18.66
N PHE A 21 -6.85 -6.12 18.10
CA PHE A 21 -7.23 -4.73 18.32
C PHE A 21 -8.64 -4.46 17.78
N PHE A 22 -8.93 -4.82 16.53
CA PHE A 22 -10.24 -4.62 15.91
C PHE A 22 -11.35 -5.42 16.60
N ALA A 23 -11.06 -6.65 17.02
CA ALA A 23 -12.02 -7.47 17.75
C ALA A 23 -12.47 -6.83 19.09
N LYS A 24 -11.57 -6.12 19.79
CA LYS A 24 -11.91 -5.38 21.02
C LYS A 24 -12.85 -4.20 20.78
N HIS A 25 -12.89 -3.69 19.56
CA HIS A 25 -13.72 -2.53 19.16
C HIS A 25 -14.95 -2.94 18.33
N ASP A 26 -15.22 -4.24 18.16
CA ASP A 26 -16.30 -4.77 17.33
C ASP A 26 -16.24 -4.28 15.86
N ILE A 27 -15.02 -4.21 15.33
CA ILE A 27 -14.74 -3.73 13.98
C ILE A 27 -14.31 -4.91 13.11
N HIS A 28 -14.97 -5.07 11.97
CA HIS A 28 -14.55 -5.95 10.88
C HIS A 28 -13.40 -5.30 10.09
N TRP A 29 -12.50 -6.10 9.53
CA TRP A 29 -11.46 -5.54 8.71
C TRP A 29 -11.02 -6.46 7.57
N SER A 30 -10.54 -5.85 6.50
CA SER A 30 -9.98 -6.53 5.34
C SER A 30 -8.49 -6.18 5.19
N LEU A 31 -7.66 -7.20 4.95
CA LEU A 31 -6.24 -7.03 4.68
C LEU A 31 -6.01 -6.66 3.22
N ILE A 32 -5.34 -5.54 2.94
CA ILE A 32 -5.15 -5.03 1.58
C ILE A 32 -3.74 -5.28 1.10
N THR A 33 -3.57 -6.24 0.20
CA THR A 33 -2.28 -6.77 -0.26
C THR A 33 -1.73 -6.11 -1.53
N LYS A 34 -2.28 -4.98 -1.96
CA LYS A 34 -1.93 -4.33 -3.25
C LYS A 34 -0.44 -4.03 -3.42
N VAL A 35 0.31 -3.79 -2.31
CA VAL A 35 1.76 -3.53 -2.33
C VAL A 35 2.54 -4.70 -2.92
N PHE A 36 2.06 -5.93 -2.74
CA PHE A 36 2.71 -7.15 -3.23
C PHE A 36 2.37 -7.50 -4.69
N SER A 37 1.56 -6.70 -5.37
CA SER A 37 1.21 -6.88 -6.78
C SER A 37 0.74 -8.30 -7.16
N GLY A 38 0.18 -9.03 -6.19
CA GLY A 38 -0.31 -10.39 -6.39
C GLY A 38 0.78 -11.45 -6.48
N ASP A 39 1.97 -11.21 -5.91
CA ASP A 39 3.04 -12.20 -5.83
C ASP A 39 2.56 -13.47 -5.11
N LYS A 40 2.50 -14.59 -5.83
CA LYS A 40 1.90 -15.84 -5.33
C LYS A 40 2.73 -16.50 -4.24
N GLU A 41 4.05 -16.42 -4.36
CA GLU A 41 4.95 -17.05 -3.39
C GLU A 41 4.83 -16.36 -2.03
N PHE A 42 4.91 -15.04 -2.03
CA PHE A 42 4.69 -14.25 -0.82
C PHE A 42 3.29 -14.47 -0.23
N LEU A 43 2.25 -14.33 -1.06
CA LEU A 43 0.87 -14.49 -0.60
C LEU A 43 0.61 -15.88 0.00
N LYS A 44 1.20 -16.94 -0.54
CA LYS A 44 1.11 -18.29 0.02
C LYS A 44 1.79 -18.39 1.38
N ASN A 45 2.93 -17.75 1.56
CA ASN A 45 3.67 -17.73 2.82
C ASN A 45 2.97 -16.87 3.89
N LEU A 46 2.35 -15.75 3.48
CA LEU A 46 1.66 -14.84 4.38
C LEU A 46 0.27 -15.33 4.80
N LEU A 47 -0.54 -15.78 3.82
CA LEU A 47 -1.96 -16.06 4.00
C LEU A 47 -2.19 -17.52 4.43
N THR A 48 -1.62 -17.89 5.56
CA THR A 48 -1.86 -19.17 6.23
C THR A 48 -3.25 -19.16 6.87
N ASP A 49 -3.81 -20.34 7.16
CA ASP A 49 -5.18 -20.47 7.70
C ASP A 49 -5.36 -19.67 8.99
N ASP A 50 -4.36 -19.65 9.89
CA ASP A 50 -4.39 -18.90 11.14
C ASP A 50 -4.38 -17.36 10.95
N VAL A 51 -3.92 -16.86 9.80
CA VAL A 51 -4.02 -15.46 9.40
C VAL A 51 -5.39 -15.18 8.78
N ILE A 52 -5.85 -16.03 7.87
CA ILE A 52 -7.11 -15.83 7.13
C ILE A 52 -8.32 -15.84 8.06
N GLU A 53 -8.36 -16.73 9.05
CA GLU A 53 -9.45 -16.84 10.01
C GLU A 53 -9.66 -15.55 10.86
N LYS A 54 -8.67 -14.68 10.93
CA LYS A 54 -8.70 -13.44 11.74
C LYS A 54 -9.11 -12.20 10.96
N ILE A 55 -9.32 -12.32 9.66
CA ILE A 55 -9.67 -11.22 8.77
C ILE A 55 -10.97 -11.53 8.01
N ASN A 56 -11.74 -10.50 7.65
CA ASN A 56 -13.01 -10.69 6.95
C ASN A 56 -12.84 -10.95 5.47
N ALA A 57 -11.84 -10.34 4.86
CA ALA A 57 -11.50 -10.53 3.45
C ALA A 57 -10.05 -10.11 3.17
N VAL A 58 -9.49 -10.58 2.06
CA VAL A 58 -8.22 -10.10 1.51
C VAL A 58 -8.52 -9.28 0.26
N GLY A 59 -7.93 -8.09 0.16
CA GLY A 59 -8.24 -7.14 -0.89
C GLY A 59 -7.06 -6.71 -1.76
N ASP A 60 -7.36 -6.42 -3.01
CA ASP A 60 -6.42 -5.83 -3.95
C ASP A 60 -7.12 -4.87 -4.92
N SER A 61 -6.35 -4.01 -5.57
CA SER A 61 -6.82 -3.05 -6.58
C SER A 61 -6.68 -3.56 -8.01
N ARG A 62 -6.17 -4.78 -8.22
CA ARG A 62 -5.97 -5.42 -9.52
C ARG A 62 -6.67 -6.76 -9.57
N ILE A 63 -7.42 -7.01 -10.64
CA ILE A 63 -8.15 -8.30 -10.83
C ILE A 63 -7.18 -9.46 -10.97
N THR A 64 -6.03 -9.25 -11.62
CA THR A 64 -4.97 -10.26 -11.71
C THR A 64 -4.44 -10.68 -10.35
N SER A 65 -4.32 -9.75 -9.41
CA SER A 65 -3.94 -10.04 -8.02
C SER A 65 -5.03 -10.84 -7.30
N LEU A 66 -6.32 -10.48 -7.46
CA LEU A 66 -7.43 -11.26 -6.90
C LEU A 66 -7.49 -12.68 -7.45
N LYS A 67 -7.23 -12.86 -8.76
CA LYS A 67 -7.09 -14.18 -9.36
C LYS A 67 -5.97 -15.00 -8.70
N ASN A 68 -4.84 -14.36 -8.38
CA ASN A 68 -3.75 -15.03 -7.67
C ASN A 68 -4.13 -15.36 -6.22
N LEU A 69 -4.84 -14.47 -5.52
CA LEU A 69 -5.39 -14.72 -4.18
C LEU A 69 -6.32 -15.95 -4.17
N LYS A 70 -7.29 -16.00 -5.10
CA LYS A 70 -8.17 -17.16 -5.24
C LYS A 70 -7.44 -18.46 -5.64
N ALA A 71 -6.30 -18.35 -6.34
CA ALA A 71 -5.46 -19.51 -6.65
C ALA A 71 -4.66 -20.01 -5.42
N VAL A 72 -4.30 -19.11 -4.49
CA VAL A 72 -3.66 -19.48 -3.22
C VAL A 72 -4.66 -20.14 -2.28
N ASN A 73 -5.86 -19.56 -2.12
CA ASN A 73 -6.94 -20.15 -1.32
C ASN A 73 -8.32 -19.83 -1.95
N PRO A 74 -8.98 -20.79 -2.60
CA PRO A 74 -10.27 -20.58 -3.25
C PRO A 74 -11.41 -20.17 -2.30
N ASN A 75 -11.32 -20.59 -1.03
CA ASN A 75 -12.35 -20.34 -0.02
C ASN A 75 -12.19 -18.98 0.69
N MET A 76 -11.08 -18.30 0.47
CA MET A 76 -10.82 -17.00 1.06
C MET A 76 -11.77 -15.93 0.47
N SER A 77 -12.43 -15.16 1.34
CA SER A 77 -13.21 -14.00 0.90
C SER A 77 -12.29 -12.92 0.32
N THR A 78 -12.68 -12.36 -0.82
CA THR A 78 -11.88 -11.36 -1.53
C THR A 78 -12.65 -10.07 -1.76
N ILE A 79 -11.96 -8.92 -1.66
CA ILE A 79 -12.55 -7.60 -1.88
C ILE A 79 -11.73 -6.79 -2.91
N TYR A 80 -12.41 -6.27 -3.94
CA TYR A 80 -11.81 -5.36 -4.91
C TYR A 80 -11.97 -3.91 -4.45
N ILE A 81 -10.86 -3.19 -4.26
CA ILE A 81 -10.84 -1.94 -3.46
C ILE A 81 -10.78 -0.64 -4.27
N LYS A 82 -11.09 -0.66 -5.55
CA LYS A 82 -11.27 0.56 -6.36
C LYS A 82 -12.47 0.40 -7.29
N PRO A 83 -13.06 1.47 -7.83
CA PRO A 83 -14.07 1.34 -8.88
C PRO A 83 -13.51 0.53 -10.06
N PRO A 84 -14.18 -0.56 -10.46
CA PRO A 84 -13.68 -1.39 -11.57
C PRO A 84 -13.97 -0.73 -12.92
N ALA A 85 -13.17 -1.07 -13.92
CA ALA A 85 -13.50 -0.77 -15.29
C ALA A 85 -14.65 -1.69 -15.76
N LYS A 86 -15.57 -1.14 -16.54
CA LYS A 86 -16.77 -1.84 -17.00
C LYS A 86 -16.46 -3.15 -17.77
N GLU A 87 -15.38 -3.12 -18.55
CA GLU A 87 -14.92 -4.24 -19.38
C GLU A 87 -14.49 -5.46 -18.55
N TYR A 88 -14.13 -5.25 -17.28
CA TYR A 88 -13.68 -6.32 -16.38
C TYR A 88 -14.79 -6.86 -15.48
N ALA A 89 -16.07 -6.56 -15.74
CA ALA A 89 -17.17 -6.96 -14.88
C ALA A 89 -17.26 -8.49 -14.70
N GLU A 90 -17.01 -9.28 -15.75
CA GLU A 90 -17.03 -10.75 -15.67
C GLU A 90 -15.88 -11.29 -14.81
N ASP A 91 -14.67 -10.81 -15.00
CA ASP A 91 -13.51 -11.19 -14.18
C ASP A 91 -13.68 -10.73 -12.73
N LEU A 92 -14.27 -9.54 -12.51
CA LEU A 92 -14.57 -9.05 -11.18
C LEU A 92 -15.51 -10.02 -10.44
N VAL A 93 -16.65 -10.38 -11.02
CA VAL A 93 -17.62 -11.31 -10.42
C VAL A 93 -17.02 -12.71 -10.20
N LYS A 94 -16.03 -13.08 -11.00
CA LYS A 94 -15.34 -14.36 -10.87
C LYS A 94 -14.35 -14.40 -9.70
N TYR A 95 -13.62 -13.30 -9.46
CA TYR A 95 -12.48 -13.29 -8.54
C TYR A 95 -12.65 -12.39 -7.31
N ALA A 96 -13.68 -11.54 -7.26
CA ALA A 96 -14.04 -10.76 -6.09
C ALA A 96 -15.38 -11.21 -5.53
N ASP A 97 -15.46 -11.42 -4.23
CA ASP A 97 -16.73 -11.64 -3.54
C ASP A 97 -17.43 -10.31 -3.26
N ILE A 98 -16.64 -9.28 -2.92
CA ILE A 98 -17.11 -7.92 -2.65
C ILE A 98 -16.35 -6.93 -3.55
N SER A 99 -17.00 -5.86 -4.02
CA SER A 99 -16.31 -4.76 -4.72
C SER A 99 -16.76 -3.37 -4.27
N LEU A 100 -15.81 -2.41 -4.29
CA LEU A 100 -16.11 -1.00 -4.04
C LEU A 100 -16.54 -0.33 -5.34
N ASN A 101 -17.66 0.40 -5.32
CA ASN A 101 -18.26 0.98 -6.52
C ASN A 101 -18.81 2.38 -6.27
N SER A 102 -18.80 3.22 -7.33
CA SER A 102 -19.37 4.57 -7.32
C SER A 102 -20.02 4.97 -8.65
N SER A 103 -20.01 4.08 -9.66
CA SER A 103 -20.58 4.32 -10.98
C SER A 103 -21.76 3.38 -11.25
N PHE A 104 -22.96 3.93 -11.51
CA PHE A 104 -24.15 3.14 -11.80
C PHE A 104 -23.96 2.28 -13.05
N ASN A 105 -23.39 2.83 -14.12
CA ASN A 105 -23.16 2.09 -15.39
C ASN A 105 -22.23 0.90 -15.20
N THR A 106 -21.27 1.01 -14.27
CA THR A 106 -20.36 -0.10 -13.95
C THR A 106 -21.08 -1.15 -13.10
N ILE A 107 -21.87 -0.74 -12.10
CA ILE A 107 -22.68 -1.66 -11.27
C ILE A 107 -23.70 -2.41 -12.14
N GLU A 108 -24.30 -1.76 -13.14
CA GLU A 108 -25.20 -2.39 -14.10
C GLU A 108 -24.48 -3.48 -14.93
N ALA A 109 -23.24 -3.20 -15.39
CA ALA A 109 -22.45 -4.24 -16.07
C ALA A 109 -22.07 -5.41 -15.14
N ILE A 110 -21.77 -5.14 -13.87
CA ILE A 110 -21.52 -6.18 -12.86
C ILE A 110 -22.80 -7.01 -12.63
N ASN A 111 -23.97 -6.38 -12.57
CA ASN A 111 -25.25 -7.08 -12.47
C ASN A 111 -25.46 -8.05 -13.63
N GLU A 112 -25.24 -7.62 -14.87
CA GLU A 112 -25.36 -8.48 -16.05
C GLU A 112 -24.34 -9.64 -16.05
N ALA A 113 -23.10 -9.36 -15.62
CA ALA A 113 -22.09 -10.40 -15.47
C ALA A 113 -22.46 -11.41 -14.37
N ALA A 114 -22.95 -10.94 -13.23
CA ALA A 114 -23.41 -11.79 -12.12
C ALA A 114 -24.60 -12.66 -12.54
N LYS A 115 -25.56 -12.08 -13.28
CA LYS A 115 -26.70 -12.79 -13.84
C LYS A 115 -26.28 -13.92 -14.79
N LYS A 116 -25.33 -13.67 -15.70
CA LYS A 116 -24.79 -14.69 -16.61
C LYS A 116 -24.13 -15.85 -15.86
N MET A 117 -23.60 -15.61 -14.68
CA MET A 117 -22.90 -16.60 -13.83
C MET A 117 -23.81 -17.22 -12.77
N ASP A 118 -25.09 -16.89 -12.76
CA ASP A 118 -26.07 -17.30 -11.74
C ASP A 118 -25.59 -16.98 -10.31
N LYS A 119 -25.08 -15.75 -10.13
CA LYS A 119 -24.53 -15.27 -8.85
C LYS A 119 -25.24 -13.98 -8.42
N ILE A 120 -25.13 -13.68 -7.12
CA ILE A 120 -25.36 -12.37 -6.56
C ILE A 120 -23.98 -11.82 -6.18
N HIS A 121 -23.66 -10.60 -6.63
CA HIS A 121 -22.39 -9.96 -6.32
C HIS A 121 -22.56 -8.89 -5.25
N GLU A 122 -21.75 -8.95 -4.20
CA GLU A 122 -21.80 -7.99 -3.10
C GLU A 122 -21.05 -6.70 -3.44
N ILE A 123 -21.64 -5.56 -3.13
CA ILE A 123 -20.99 -4.25 -3.34
C ILE A 123 -21.06 -3.37 -2.10
N ILE A 124 -20.01 -2.54 -1.94
CA ILE A 124 -20.01 -1.38 -1.06
C ILE A 124 -20.04 -0.13 -1.95
N ILE A 125 -21.02 0.74 -1.75
CA ILE A 125 -21.14 1.99 -2.49
C ILE A 125 -20.28 3.04 -1.79
N MET A 126 -19.33 3.62 -2.54
CA MET A 126 -18.43 4.67 -2.03
C MET A 126 -19.07 6.04 -2.15
N VAL A 127 -18.90 6.87 -1.11
CA VAL A 127 -19.40 8.24 -1.03
C VAL A 127 -18.23 9.20 -1.02
N GLU A 128 -18.33 10.29 -1.79
CA GLU A 128 -17.36 11.37 -1.84
C GLU A 128 -17.50 12.27 -0.62
N LEU A 129 -16.48 12.29 0.24
CA LEU A 129 -16.43 13.10 1.46
C LEU A 129 -15.37 14.20 1.45
N GLY A 130 -14.84 14.57 0.28
CA GLY A 130 -13.92 15.69 0.11
C GLY A 130 -12.56 15.32 -0.47
N GLU A 131 -12.28 14.03 -0.73
CA GLU A 131 -11.02 13.56 -1.28
C GLU A 131 -10.94 13.81 -2.80
N LEU A 132 -12.05 14.11 -3.47
CA LEU A 132 -12.20 14.37 -4.90
C LEU A 132 -11.62 13.24 -5.77
N ARG A 133 -11.79 12.01 -5.32
CA ARG A 133 -11.31 10.81 -6.03
C ARG A 133 -12.48 9.94 -6.50
N GLU A 134 -12.81 8.88 -5.81
CA GLU A 134 -13.99 8.08 -6.10
C GLU A 134 -15.11 8.34 -5.08
N GLY A 135 -16.35 8.20 -5.52
CA GLY A 135 -17.50 8.28 -4.64
C GLY A 135 -18.72 8.93 -5.31
N VAL A 136 -19.90 8.51 -4.87
CA VAL A 136 -21.17 9.13 -5.24
C VAL A 136 -21.25 10.50 -4.56
N GLN A 137 -21.66 11.53 -5.29
CA GLN A 137 -21.84 12.87 -4.73
C GLN A 137 -22.94 12.86 -3.68
N ARG A 138 -22.77 13.63 -2.59
CA ARG A 138 -23.68 13.63 -1.44
C ARG A 138 -25.13 13.95 -1.83
N ALA A 139 -25.34 14.85 -2.78
CA ALA A 139 -26.68 15.22 -3.26
C ALA A 139 -27.39 14.05 -3.99
N ASP A 140 -26.62 13.12 -4.57
CA ASP A 140 -27.15 12.06 -5.42
C ASP A 140 -27.35 10.72 -4.69
N ILE A 141 -26.89 10.59 -3.46
CA ILE A 141 -26.85 9.32 -2.71
C ILE A 141 -28.20 8.60 -2.76
N MET A 142 -29.29 9.27 -2.41
CA MET A 142 -30.61 8.64 -2.34
C MET A 142 -31.09 8.13 -3.69
N ASN A 143 -30.90 8.90 -4.75
CA ASN A 143 -31.26 8.50 -6.13
C ASN A 143 -30.37 7.37 -6.63
N PHE A 144 -29.11 7.39 -6.26
CA PHE A 144 -28.15 6.34 -6.63
C PHE A 144 -28.55 4.99 -6.00
N TYR A 145 -28.78 4.95 -4.70
CA TYR A 145 -29.21 3.73 -4.00
C TYR A 145 -30.56 3.22 -4.52
N GLU A 146 -31.51 4.10 -4.82
CA GLU A 146 -32.81 3.71 -5.40
C GLU A 146 -32.64 2.97 -6.73
N LYS A 147 -31.73 3.41 -7.59
CA LYS A 147 -31.44 2.75 -8.87
C LYS A 147 -30.76 1.40 -8.64
N VAL A 148 -29.76 1.35 -7.77
CA VAL A 148 -28.97 0.13 -7.51
C VAL A 148 -29.81 -0.96 -6.86
N PHE A 149 -30.71 -0.61 -5.93
CA PHE A 149 -31.62 -1.58 -5.29
C PHE A 149 -32.63 -2.26 -6.25
N LYS A 150 -32.77 -1.75 -7.46
CA LYS A 150 -33.60 -2.38 -8.52
C LYS A 150 -32.87 -3.49 -9.29
N LEU A 151 -31.56 -3.62 -9.11
CA LEU A 151 -30.74 -4.65 -9.77
C LEU A 151 -30.86 -5.99 -9.04
N SER A 152 -31.20 -7.04 -9.78
CA SER A 152 -31.57 -8.34 -9.22
C SER A 152 -30.38 -9.20 -8.77
N ASN A 153 -29.20 -8.99 -9.36
CA ASN A 153 -28.00 -9.79 -9.09
C ASN A 153 -26.90 -9.00 -8.37
N ILE A 154 -27.28 -7.87 -7.74
CA ILE A 154 -26.44 -7.06 -6.89
C ILE A 154 -26.99 -7.04 -5.46
N GLU A 155 -26.13 -7.31 -4.49
CA GLU A 155 -26.42 -7.07 -3.08
C GLU A 155 -25.59 -5.90 -2.56
N VAL A 156 -26.25 -4.83 -2.11
CA VAL A 156 -25.57 -3.70 -1.48
C VAL A 156 -25.34 -4.03 -0.01
N VAL A 157 -24.12 -4.46 0.32
CA VAL A 157 -23.78 -4.84 1.70
C VAL A 157 -23.24 -3.69 2.54
N GLY A 158 -22.92 -2.54 1.93
CA GLY A 158 -22.36 -1.45 2.72
C GLY A 158 -22.32 -0.11 2.01
N ILE A 159 -21.96 0.88 2.81
CA ILE A 159 -21.60 2.24 2.40
C ILE A 159 -20.15 2.48 2.82
N GLY A 160 -19.37 3.20 2.04
CA GLY A 160 -17.98 3.46 2.36
C GLY A 160 -17.50 4.84 1.91
N SER A 161 -16.32 5.22 2.38
CA SER A 161 -15.59 6.39 1.90
C SER A 161 -14.09 6.08 1.92
N ASN A 162 -13.32 6.92 1.23
CA ASN A 162 -11.88 6.90 1.29
C ASN A 162 -11.36 8.30 1.62
N LEU A 163 -10.47 8.38 2.60
CA LEU A 163 -9.86 9.62 3.09
C LEU A 163 -8.35 9.42 3.22
N GLY A 164 -7.61 10.53 3.23
CA GLY A 164 -6.16 10.53 3.40
C GLY A 164 -5.39 9.86 2.27
N CYS A 165 -5.77 10.12 1.02
CA CYS A 165 -5.14 9.48 -0.13
C CYS A 165 -4.58 10.49 -1.14
N MET A 166 -5.43 11.05 -2.03
CA MET A 166 -4.96 11.89 -3.13
C MET A 166 -4.67 13.33 -2.67
N TYR A 167 -5.59 13.92 -1.92
CA TYR A 167 -5.44 15.28 -1.36
C TYR A 167 -5.04 15.27 0.12
N GLY A 168 -4.95 14.11 0.74
CA GLY A 168 -4.58 13.99 2.14
C GLY A 168 -5.67 14.51 3.09
N VAL A 169 -6.94 14.45 2.68
CA VAL A 169 -8.06 14.88 3.55
C VAL A 169 -8.14 13.96 4.76
N GLU A 170 -7.82 14.50 5.92
CA GLU A 170 -7.78 13.73 7.17
C GLU A 170 -9.15 13.18 7.55
N PRO A 171 -9.22 11.92 8.02
CA PRO A 171 -10.41 11.39 8.62
C PRO A 171 -10.75 12.17 9.90
N SER A 172 -12.01 12.52 10.07
CA SER A 172 -12.51 13.20 11.28
C SER A 172 -13.83 12.58 11.74
N TYR A 173 -14.15 12.81 13.02
CA TYR A 173 -15.42 12.39 13.59
C TYR A 173 -16.61 12.83 12.71
N ASP A 174 -16.64 14.12 12.31
CA ASP A 174 -17.76 14.69 11.54
C ASP A 174 -17.91 14.05 10.15
N LYS A 175 -16.79 13.79 9.44
CA LYS A 175 -16.84 13.12 8.14
C LYS A 175 -17.36 11.68 8.26
N LEU A 176 -16.90 10.95 9.25
CA LEU A 176 -17.29 9.57 9.47
C LEU A 176 -18.72 9.48 10.02
N LEU A 177 -19.15 10.43 10.86
CA LEU A 177 -20.53 10.54 11.31
C LEU A 177 -21.49 10.81 10.14
N GLN A 178 -21.11 11.64 9.16
CA GLN A 178 -21.92 11.83 7.94
C GLN A 178 -22.15 10.49 7.23
N LEU A 179 -21.13 9.62 7.13
CA LEU A 179 -21.27 8.29 6.51
C LEU A 179 -22.28 7.41 7.28
N ALA A 180 -22.21 7.44 8.61
CA ALA A 180 -23.15 6.73 9.48
C ALA A 180 -24.60 7.25 9.30
N LEU A 181 -24.78 8.57 9.25
CA LEU A 181 -26.10 9.19 9.02
C LEU A 181 -26.67 8.82 7.64
N TYR A 182 -25.86 8.78 6.59
CA TYR A 182 -26.34 8.31 5.28
C TYR A 182 -26.82 6.86 5.33
N LYS A 183 -26.13 5.98 6.04
CA LYS A 183 -26.57 4.60 6.24
C LYS A 183 -27.94 4.54 6.90
N GLU A 184 -28.18 5.34 7.95
CA GLU A 184 -29.49 5.38 8.62
C GLU A 184 -30.59 5.92 7.71
N LEU A 185 -30.32 6.98 6.94
CA LEU A 185 -31.27 7.54 5.96
C LEU A 185 -31.62 6.52 4.87
N ILE A 186 -30.64 5.77 4.37
CA ILE A 186 -30.86 4.71 3.37
C ILE A 186 -31.72 3.59 3.99
N SER A 187 -31.39 3.17 5.20
CA SER A 187 -32.14 2.13 5.91
C SER A 187 -33.59 2.53 6.14
N ALA A 188 -33.84 3.77 6.57
CA ALA A 188 -35.17 4.30 6.82
C ALA A 188 -35.99 4.43 5.52
N LYS A 189 -35.38 4.94 4.43
CA LYS A 189 -36.10 5.18 3.17
C LYS A 189 -36.43 3.91 2.42
N PHE A 190 -35.51 2.94 2.39
CA PHE A 190 -35.61 1.75 1.52
C PHE A 190 -35.92 0.46 2.28
N ASN A 191 -36.01 0.51 3.60
CA ASN A 191 -36.19 -0.66 4.48
C ASN A 191 -35.10 -1.74 4.18
N LYS A 192 -33.85 -1.29 3.96
CA LYS A 192 -32.69 -2.14 3.68
C LYS A 192 -31.65 -1.99 4.78
N LYS A 193 -31.07 -3.09 5.23
CA LYS A 193 -29.96 -3.08 6.21
C LYS A 193 -28.63 -3.18 5.48
N LEU A 194 -27.74 -2.23 5.72
CA LEU A 194 -26.36 -2.29 5.28
C LEU A 194 -25.50 -2.89 6.39
N LYS A 195 -24.75 -3.92 6.07
CA LYS A 195 -23.87 -4.65 7.00
C LYS A 195 -22.64 -3.80 7.38
N TYR A 196 -22.04 -3.12 6.39
CA TYR A 196 -20.78 -2.42 6.56
C TYR A 196 -20.94 -0.91 6.42
N ILE A 197 -20.32 -0.18 7.35
CA ILE A 197 -19.94 1.22 7.19
C ILE A 197 -18.41 1.27 7.08
N SER A 198 -17.93 1.23 5.84
CA SER A 198 -16.51 1.07 5.50
C SER A 198 -15.82 2.43 5.42
N GLY A 199 -15.62 3.08 6.57
CA GLY A 199 -15.02 4.40 6.69
C GLY A 199 -13.53 4.41 7.05
N GLY A 200 -12.95 3.26 7.41
CA GLY A 200 -11.59 3.19 7.94
C GLY A 200 -10.54 2.62 6.97
N THR A 201 -9.36 3.22 7.01
CA THR A 201 -8.12 2.72 6.42
C THR A 201 -6.99 2.87 7.44
N SER A 202 -5.73 2.59 7.09
CA SER A 202 -4.59 2.74 8.00
C SER A 202 -4.48 4.14 8.62
N ILE A 203 -4.83 5.20 7.87
CA ILE A 203 -4.81 6.59 8.37
C ILE A 203 -5.89 6.85 9.43
N THR A 204 -6.93 6.02 9.51
CA THR A 204 -8.05 6.21 10.45
C THR A 204 -7.79 5.55 11.81
N LEU A 205 -6.79 4.68 11.92
CA LEU A 205 -6.48 3.92 13.14
C LEU A 205 -6.33 4.79 14.40
N PRO A 206 -5.64 5.95 14.37
CA PRO A 206 -5.50 6.78 15.55
C PRO A 206 -6.82 7.27 16.14
N LEU A 207 -7.88 7.43 15.33
CA LEU A 207 -9.19 7.86 15.82
C LEU A 207 -9.83 6.81 16.77
N ILE A 208 -9.49 5.54 16.59
CA ILE A 208 -9.96 4.46 17.49
C ILE A 208 -9.28 4.61 18.85
N GLU A 209 -7.95 4.78 18.89
CA GLU A 209 -7.19 4.95 20.14
C GLU A 209 -7.59 6.23 20.89
N MET A 210 -7.84 7.32 20.15
CA MET A 210 -8.30 8.59 20.72
C MET A 210 -9.77 8.56 21.19
N GLY A 211 -10.52 7.49 20.89
CA GLY A 211 -11.95 7.40 21.19
C GLY A 211 -12.82 8.38 20.39
N THR A 212 -12.32 8.86 19.25
CA THR A 212 -12.99 9.83 18.37
C THR A 212 -13.55 9.21 17.10
N LEU A 213 -13.59 7.87 17.00
CA LEU A 213 -14.28 7.17 15.93
C LEU A 213 -15.77 7.06 16.25
N PRO A 214 -16.70 7.43 15.33
CA PRO A 214 -18.13 7.13 15.50
C PRO A 214 -18.35 5.61 15.65
N LYS A 215 -19.17 5.21 16.62
CA LYS A 215 -19.40 3.78 16.97
C LYS A 215 -20.01 2.95 15.84
N GLU A 216 -20.66 3.61 14.90
CA GLU A 216 -21.32 2.99 13.76
C GLU A 216 -20.31 2.54 12.69
N ILE A 217 -19.10 3.10 12.68
CA ILE A 217 -18.03 2.70 11.74
C ILE A 217 -17.51 1.33 12.15
N ASN A 218 -17.85 0.33 11.35
CA ASN A 218 -17.63 -1.07 11.70
C ASN A 218 -16.80 -1.87 10.68
N HIS A 219 -16.21 -1.22 9.67
CA HIS A 219 -15.36 -1.91 8.69
C HIS A 219 -14.16 -1.06 8.28
N PHE A 220 -12.97 -1.69 8.30
CA PHE A 220 -11.69 -1.11 7.93
C PHE A 220 -11.02 -1.88 6.79
N ARG A 221 -10.24 -1.18 5.96
CA ARG A 221 -9.43 -1.73 4.87
C ARG A 221 -7.97 -1.37 5.12
N ILE A 222 -7.22 -2.30 5.69
CA ILE A 222 -5.87 -2.06 6.21
C ILE A 222 -4.82 -2.70 5.30
N GLY A 223 -3.87 -1.92 4.87
CA GLY A 223 -2.68 -2.38 4.15
C GLY A 223 -1.42 -1.86 4.84
N GLU A 224 -1.15 -0.58 4.75
CA GLU A 224 0.09 0.03 5.17
C GLU A 224 0.43 -0.25 6.64
N ALA A 225 -0.50 -0.05 7.56
CA ALA A 225 -0.23 -0.33 8.97
C ALA A 225 0.07 -1.82 9.24
N ALA A 226 -0.57 -2.76 8.52
CA ALA A 226 -0.28 -4.18 8.69
C ALA A 226 1.13 -4.55 8.21
N PHE A 227 1.61 -3.89 7.16
CA PHE A 227 2.88 -4.23 6.54
C PHE A 227 4.06 -3.39 7.05
N PHE A 228 3.84 -2.14 7.42
CA PHE A 228 4.90 -1.22 7.85
C PHE A 228 4.81 -0.85 9.33
N GLY A 229 3.75 -1.26 10.03
CA GLY A 229 3.58 -0.99 11.45
C GLY A 229 3.29 0.46 11.81
N LEU A 230 3.10 1.33 10.80
CA LEU A 230 2.95 2.78 10.96
C LEU A 230 1.53 3.24 10.65
N SER A 231 1.11 4.31 11.29
CA SER A 231 -0.07 5.09 10.88
C SER A 231 0.36 6.15 9.87
N PRO A 232 -0.23 6.21 8.66
CA PRO A 232 0.08 7.26 7.68
C PRO A 232 -0.36 8.67 8.11
N LEU A 233 -1.16 8.81 9.17
CA LEU A 233 -1.62 10.10 9.67
C LEU A 233 -0.47 10.93 10.26
N ASP A 234 0.40 10.26 11.01
CA ASP A 234 1.46 10.90 11.79
C ASP A 234 2.82 10.19 11.68
N ASN A 235 2.91 9.17 10.83
CA ASN A 235 4.09 8.31 10.63
C ASN A 235 4.62 7.68 11.92
N LYS A 236 3.76 7.50 12.94
CA LYS A 236 4.15 6.83 14.17
C LYS A 236 3.85 5.35 14.15
N GLN A 237 4.64 4.60 14.90
CA GLN A 237 4.37 3.20 15.19
C GLN A 237 2.99 3.07 15.84
N PHE A 238 2.14 2.22 15.29
CA PHE A 238 0.80 1.99 15.79
C PHE A 238 0.77 0.75 16.69
N ASN A 239 0.28 0.92 17.93
CA ASN A 239 -0.04 -0.17 18.87
C ASN A 239 1.06 -1.25 19.00
N GLY A 240 2.33 -0.84 18.97
CA GLY A 240 3.47 -1.74 19.10
C GLY A 240 3.70 -2.67 17.91
N LEU A 241 3.15 -2.39 16.75
CA LEU A 241 3.41 -3.14 15.52
C LEU A 241 4.89 -3.08 15.12
N HIS A 242 5.41 -4.14 14.52
CA HIS A 242 6.75 -4.15 13.93
C HIS A 242 6.85 -3.17 12.76
N THR A 243 7.88 -2.32 12.78
CA THR A 243 8.16 -1.34 11.73
C THR A 243 9.35 -1.73 10.85
N ASP A 244 10.12 -2.72 11.27
CA ASP A 244 11.29 -3.29 10.59
C ASP A 244 10.93 -4.55 9.80
N THR A 245 9.89 -4.44 8.99
CA THR A 245 9.31 -5.54 8.21
C THR A 245 9.92 -5.68 6.81
N PHE A 246 10.57 -4.63 6.32
CA PHE A 246 11.25 -4.60 5.03
C PHE A 246 12.63 -3.98 5.14
N GLU A 247 13.59 -4.60 4.45
CA GLU A 247 14.94 -4.09 4.27
C GLU A 247 15.35 -4.29 2.81
N PHE A 248 16.08 -3.35 2.25
CA PHE A 248 16.64 -3.46 0.91
C PHE A 248 18.15 -3.48 0.99
N SER A 249 18.76 -4.57 0.51
CA SER A 249 20.21 -4.78 0.46
C SER A 249 20.72 -4.58 -0.96
N ALA A 250 21.78 -3.81 -1.12
CA ALA A 250 22.44 -3.58 -2.41
C ALA A 250 23.93 -3.79 -2.30
N ASN A 251 24.54 -4.44 -3.34
CA ASN A 251 25.94 -4.79 -3.34
C ASN A 251 26.80 -3.64 -3.84
N ILE A 252 27.96 -3.45 -3.22
CA ILE A 252 29.02 -2.57 -3.72
C ILE A 252 29.74 -3.30 -4.87
N ILE A 253 29.55 -2.80 -6.10
CA ILE A 253 30.17 -3.37 -7.30
C ILE A 253 31.48 -2.68 -7.70
N GLU A 254 31.65 -1.42 -7.28
CA GLU A 254 32.90 -0.66 -7.44
C GLU A 254 33.10 0.22 -6.21
N LEU A 255 34.36 0.42 -5.82
CA LEU A 255 34.72 1.27 -4.69
C LEU A 255 36.07 1.90 -4.94
N GLU A 256 36.07 3.22 -5.26
CA GLU A 256 37.26 3.97 -5.66
C GLU A 256 37.26 5.38 -5.07
N GLU A 257 38.48 5.90 -4.83
CA GLU A 257 38.65 7.29 -4.47
C GLU A 257 38.52 8.17 -5.73
N LYS A 258 37.59 9.09 -5.73
CA LYS A 258 37.25 9.95 -6.87
C LYS A 258 37.16 11.40 -6.42
N LYS A 259 37.36 12.35 -7.37
CA LYS A 259 37.10 13.77 -7.12
C LYS A 259 35.65 14.00 -6.69
N ILE A 260 35.42 14.98 -5.83
CA ILE A 260 34.08 15.39 -5.41
C ILE A 260 33.38 16.11 -6.56
N VAL A 261 34.09 17.01 -7.24
CA VAL A 261 33.59 17.79 -8.37
C VAL A 261 33.85 17.07 -9.68
N PRO A 262 32.85 16.95 -10.59
CA PRO A 262 33.06 16.41 -11.93
C PRO A 262 34.01 17.27 -12.76
N GLU A 263 34.77 16.64 -13.68
CA GLU A 263 35.73 17.33 -14.55
C GLU A 263 35.18 17.38 -15.98
N GLY A 264 35.13 18.57 -16.57
CA GLY A 264 34.68 18.78 -17.94
C GLY A 264 33.49 19.75 -18.05
N ILE A 265 32.94 19.88 -19.26
CA ILE A 265 31.75 20.71 -19.52
C ILE A 265 30.50 19.89 -19.16
N ILE A 266 29.77 20.35 -18.17
CA ILE A 266 28.51 19.72 -17.74
C ILE A 266 27.39 20.25 -18.65
N SER A 267 26.54 19.34 -19.13
CA SER A 267 25.39 19.65 -19.98
C SER A 267 24.13 18.99 -19.41
N ASP A 268 22.97 19.38 -19.95
CA ASP A 268 21.66 18.79 -19.55
C ASP A 268 21.41 17.39 -20.17
N ALA A 269 22.45 16.73 -20.69
CA ALA A 269 22.34 15.42 -21.34
C ALA A 269 22.40 14.22 -20.34
N ASN A 270 22.32 14.47 -19.04
CA ASN A 270 22.26 13.44 -18.01
C ASN A 270 20.90 12.72 -18.01
N ILE A 271 20.92 11.39 -17.85
CA ILE A 271 19.68 10.58 -17.74
C ILE A 271 19.24 10.41 -16.29
N GLY A 272 20.14 10.63 -15.33
CA GLY A 272 19.91 10.40 -13.91
C GLY A 272 19.69 11.68 -13.10
N HIS A 273 19.68 11.50 -11.78
CA HIS A 273 19.66 12.59 -10.82
C HIS A 273 20.98 12.61 -10.07
N THR A 274 21.53 13.81 -9.84
CA THR A 274 22.76 14.03 -9.08
C THR A 274 22.50 14.98 -7.92
N ALA A 275 23.28 14.85 -6.84
CA ALA A 275 23.33 15.86 -5.81
C ALA A 275 24.02 17.13 -6.35
N GLU A 276 23.69 18.28 -5.75
CA GLU A 276 24.45 19.50 -5.95
C GLU A 276 25.84 19.34 -5.36
N PHE A 277 26.84 19.96 -5.97
CA PHE A 277 28.22 19.96 -5.49
C PHE A 277 28.72 21.41 -5.37
N ASP A 278 29.65 21.61 -4.42
CA ASP A 278 30.27 22.90 -4.21
C ASP A 278 31.57 22.98 -5.07
N GLU A 279 31.60 23.93 -5.99
CA GLU A 279 32.74 24.14 -6.89
C GLU A 279 34.03 24.54 -6.15
N GLU A 280 33.96 25.00 -4.90
CA GLU A 280 35.15 25.33 -4.08
C GLU A 280 35.94 24.05 -3.75
N ASN A 281 35.33 22.87 -3.76
CA ASN A 281 35.95 21.57 -3.44
C ASN A 281 36.60 20.85 -4.63
N ILE A 282 36.99 21.55 -5.67
CA ILE A 282 37.46 21.00 -6.96
C ILE A 282 38.65 20.03 -6.86
N ASN A 283 39.47 20.16 -5.82
CA ASN A 283 40.65 19.31 -5.59
C ASN A 283 40.46 18.28 -4.49
N GLU A 284 39.28 18.22 -3.89
CA GLU A 284 38.99 17.23 -2.86
C GLU A 284 38.58 15.89 -3.45
N THR A 285 38.95 14.83 -2.75
CA THR A 285 38.60 13.46 -3.10
C THR A 285 37.83 12.79 -1.96
N SER A 286 36.97 11.85 -2.31
CA SER A 286 36.30 10.98 -1.38
C SER A 286 36.17 9.57 -1.95
N VAL A 287 35.95 8.58 -1.08
CA VAL A 287 35.71 7.21 -1.52
C VAL A 287 34.25 7.10 -1.94
N LYS A 288 34.01 6.78 -3.22
CA LYS A 288 32.67 6.56 -3.78
C LYS A 288 32.43 5.07 -4.02
N ALA A 289 31.24 4.62 -3.69
CA ALA A 289 30.77 3.28 -3.99
C ALA A 289 29.68 3.33 -5.06
N ILE A 290 29.75 2.38 -6.01
CA ILE A 290 28.71 2.12 -6.99
C ILE A 290 27.93 0.89 -6.51
N LEU A 291 26.60 1.00 -6.50
CA LEU A 291 25.68 -0.06 -6.09
C LEU A 291 24.91 -0.61 -7.29
N ASP A 292 24.52 -1.88 -7.21
CA ASP A 292 23.94 -2.69 -8.29
C ASP A 292 22.42 -2.51 -8.46
N PHE A 293 21.90 -1.29 -8.32
CA PHE A 293 20.52 -0.91 -8.62
C PHE A 293 20.42 0.55 -9.04
N GLY A 294 19.33 0.92 -9.70
CA GLY A 294 19.09 2.30 -10.14
C GLY A 294 17.62 2.68 -10.28
N LEU A 295 17.34 3.74 -11.05
CA LEU A 295 16.00 4.30 -11.24
C LEU A 295 14.98 3.33 -11.85
N LEU A 296 15.45 2.32 -12.59
CA LEU A 296 14.57 1.27 -13.12
C LEU A 296 13.99 0.37 -12.03
N ASP A 297 14.64 0.31 -10.86
CA ASP A 297 14.24 -0.54 -9.75
C ASP A 297 13.48 0.24 -8.68
N VAL A 298 14.03 1.38 -8.25
CA VAL A 298 13.45 2.21 -7.18
C VAL A 298 13.92 3.66 -7.30
N ALA A 299 13.07 4.60 -6.91
CA ALA A 299 13.46 6.00 -6.81
C ALA A 299 14.23 6.27 -5.51
N LYS A 300 15.15 7.21 -5.55
CA LYS A 300 16.00 7.56 -4.40
C LYS A 300 15.17 8.03 -3.19
N GLU A 301 14.07 8.73 -3.43
CA GLU A 301 13.15 9.26 -2.40
C GLU A 301 12.36 8.15 -1.69
N ASP A 302 12.35 6.94 -2.24
CA ASP A 302 11.60 5.81 -1.70
C ASP A 302 12.45 4.89 -0.82
N ILE A 303 13.73 5.20 -0.65
CA ILE A 303 14.68 4.44 0.19
C ILE A 303 15.55 5.38 1.03
N GLU A 304 15.89 4.96 2.23
CA GLU A 304 16.80 5.66 3.14
C GLU A 304 17.93 4.72 3.57
N ALA A 305 19.19 5.16 3.41
CA ALA A 305 20.33 4.37 3.85
C ALA A 305 20.33 4.23 5.37
N GLN A 306 20.50 3.01 5.88
CA GLN A 306 20.57 2.77 7.33
C GLN A 306 21.87 3.32 7.93
N ASP A 307 22.93 3.39 7.14
CA ASP A 307 24.16 4.05 7.52
C ASP A 307 24.09 5.54 7.24
N SER A 308 23.82 6.34 8.26
CA SER A 308 23.70 7.80 8.18
C SER A 308 24.99 8.54 7.78
N SER A 309 26.13 7.86 7.73
CA SER A 309 27.41 8.44 7.27
C SER A 309 27.53 8.46 5.73
N LEU A 310 26.60 7.85 5.00
CA LEU A 310 26.59 7.84 3.54
C LEU A 310 25.90 9.09 2.99
N SER A 311 26.45 9.62 1.90
CA SER A 311 25.82 10.71 1.15
C SER A 311 25.44 10.27 -0.25
N PHE A 312 24.29 10.70 -0.74
CA PHE A 312 23.89 10.49 -2.12
C PHE A 312 24.73 11.33 -3.06
N VAL A 313 25.27 10.71 -4.10
CA VAL A 313 26.03 11.39 -5.18
C VAL A 313 25.19 11.48 -6.45
N GLY A 314 24.65 10.37 -6.89
CA GLY A 314 23.84 10.32 -8.10
C GLY A 314 23.27 8.94 -8.36
N ILE A 315 22.21 8.89 -9.14
CA ILE A 315 21.54 7.65 -9.57
C ILE A 315 21.29 7.71 -11.08
N THR A 316 21.62 6.64 -11.75
CA THR A 316 21.33 6.44 -13.17
C THR A 316 20.22 5.41 -13.36
N SER A 317 20.01 4.93 -14.57
CA SER A 317 19.02 3.89 -14.86
C SER A 317 19.19 2.64 -14.00
N ASP A 318 20.43 2.20 -13.77
CA ASP A 318 20.79 0.88 -13.24
C ASP A 318 21.88 0.89 -12.16
N MET A 319 22.36 2.08 -11.76
CA MET A 319 23.40 2.23 -10.72
C MET A 319 23.10 3.41 -9.81
N LEU A 320 23.32 3.21 -8.50
CA LEU A 320 23.38 4.25 -7.49
C LEU A 320 24.84 4.51 -7.09
N VAL A 321 25.23 5.77 -6.99
CA VAL A 321 26.53 6.18 -6.45
C VAL A 321 26.33 6.86 -5.11
N VAL A 322 27.06 6.39 -4.09
CA VAL A 322 27.11 6.99 -2.75
C VAL A 322 28.53 7.38 -2.38
N ASP A 323 28.64 8.41 -1.56
CA ASP A 323 29.90 8.88 -0.99
C ASP A 323 30.08 8.29 0.41
N LEU A 324 31.21 7.64 0.65
CA LEU A 324 31.59 7.02 1.91
C LEU A 324 32.58 7.89 2.72
N GLY A 325 32.88 9.10 2.26
CA GLY A 325 33.91 9.95 2.83
C GLY A 325 35.28 9.26 2.81
N LYS A 326 35.89 9.10 3.98
CA LYS A 326 37.18 8.38 4.13
C LYS A 326 37.05 6.86 4.16
N ASN A 327 35.81 6.32 4.12
CA ASN A 327 35.54 4.88 4.24
C ASN A 327 36.24 4.23 5.45
N ARG A 328 36.14 4.87 6.62
CA ARG A 328 36.75 4.39 7.86
C ARG A 328 35.76 4.40 9.01
N THR A 329 35.89 3.43 9.89
CA THR A 329 35.20 3.42 11.19
C THR A 329 35.84 4.44 12.13
N ASN A 330 35.19 4.73 13.27
CA ASN A 330 35.74 5.57 14.33
C ASN A 330 37.07 5.04 14.87
N GLU A 331 37.35 3.72 14.73
CA GLU A 331 38.62 3.09 15.11
C GLU A 331 39.67 3.16 13.98
N GLY A 332 39.38 3.85 12.85
CA GLY A 332 40.29 3.99 11.70
C GLY A 332 40.36 2.76 10.78
N LYS A 333 39.60 1.69 11.01
CA LYS A 333 39.52 0.52 10.15
C LYS A 333 38.70 0.82 8.89
N ARG A 334 39.01 0.12 7.80
CA ARG A 334 38.20 0.19 6.56
C ARG A 334 36.77 -0.27 6.86
N LYS A 335 35.76 0.54 6.47
CA LYS A 335 34.34 0.28 6.76
C LYS A 335 33.72 -0.65 5.71
N TYR A 336 33.96 -0.38 4.42
CA TYR A 336 33.40 -1.12 3.29
C TYR A 336 34.46 -1.55 2.28
N LYS A 337 34.21 -2.64 1.57
CA LYS A 337 34.99 -3.16 0.43
C LYS A 337 34.04 -3.58 -0.70
N VAL A 338 34.55 -3.80 -1.90
CA VAL A 338 33.80 -4.39 -3.01
C VAL A 338 33.25 -5.75 -2.60
N GLY A 339 31.97 -6.00 -2.88
CA GLY A 339 31.23 -7.20 -2.49
C GLY A 339 30.53 -7.11 -1.13
N ASP A 340 30.74 -6.05 -0.35
CA ASP A 340 29.93 -5.79 0.84
C ASP A 340 28.56 -5.22 0.42
N GLU A 341 27.60 -5.30 1.34
CA GLU A 341 26.23 -4.82 1.16
C GLU A 341 26.00 -3.49 1.90
N ILE A 342 25.21 -2.62 1.30
CA ILE A 342 24.65 -1.44 1.95
C ILE A 342 23.15 -1.67 2.12
N LEU A 343 22.68 -1.43 3.35
CA LEU A 343 21.29 -1.64 3.74
C LEU A 343 20.50 -0.33 3.69
N PHE A 344 19.27 -0.44 3.18
CA PHE A 344 18.31 0.66 3.09
C PHE A 344 16.98 0.26 3.72
N THR A 345 16.27 1.25 4.25
CA THR A 345 14.87 1.12 4.69
C THR A 345 13.99 1.68 3.58
N PRO A 346 13.21 0.84 2.87
CA PRO A 346 12.29 1.30 1.84
C PRO A 346 10.96 1.79 2.46
N ASN A 347 10.39 2.85 1.92
CA ASN A 347 9.02 3.25 2.21
C ASN A 347 8.01 2.38 1.44
N TYR A 348 6.70 2.69 1.58
CA TYR A 348 5.64 1.96 0.90
C TYR A 348 5.82 1.89 -0.64
N MET A 349 6.19 3.02 -1.27
CA MET A 349 6.41 3.06 -2.72
C MET A 349 7.68 2.33 -3.12
N GLY A 350 8.73 2.41 -2.30
CA GLY A 350 9.97 1.66 -2.47
C GLY A 350 9.72 0.16 -2.51
N VAL A 351 9.01 -0.38 -1.52
CA VAL A 351 8.62 -1.80 -1.49
C VAL A 351 7.80 -2.19 -2.73
N ALA A 352 6.80 -1.37 -3.11
CA ALA A 352 5.96 -1.67 -4.27
C ALA A 352 6.75 -1.72 -5.60
N ARG A 353 7.75 -0.84 -5.76
CA ARG A 353 8.63 -0.79 -6.94
C ARG A 353 9.60 -1.96 -6.94
N LEU A 354 10.32 -2.19 -5.84
CA LEU A 354 11.27 -3.31 -5.68
C LEU A 354 10.59 -4.67 -5.92
N LEU A 355 9.38 -4.87 -5.39
CA LEU A 355 8.60 -6.08 -5.64
C LEU A 355 8.21 -6.26 -7.11
N SER A 356 8.06 -5.17 -7.85
CA SER A 356 7.67 -5.19 -9.27
C SER A 356 8.88 -5.33 -10.19
N SER A 357 10.10 -5.05 -9.73
CA SER A 357 11.33 -5.25 -10.51
C SER A 357 11.63 -6.73 -10.68
N LYS A 358 12.01 -7.11 -11.89
CA LYS A 358 12.45 -8.47 -12.24
C LYS A 358 13.93 -8.73 -11.89
N PHE A 359 14.67 -7.66 -11.59
CA PHE A 359 16.11 -7.69 -11.36
C PHE A 359 16.49 -7.59 -9.88
N ILE A 360 15.49 -7.38 -9.01
CA ILE A 360 15.68 -7.37 -7.57
C ILE A 360 15.30 -8.74 -7.01
N GLY A 361 16.21 -9.35 -6.27
CA GLY A 361 15.95 -10.58 -5.51
C GLY A 361 14.88 -10.36 -4.44
N LYS A 362 14.20 -11.41 -4.03
CA LYS A 362 13.19 -11.38 -2.95
C LYS A 362 13.53 -12.48 -1.97
N ARG A 363 13.81 -12.11 -0.73
CA ARG A 363 14.08 -13.02 0.36
C ARG A 363 13.02 -12.92 1.44
N PHE A 364 12.41 -14.04 1.76
CA PHE A 364 11.37 -14.15 2.79
C PHE A 364 12.00 -14.76 4.06
N GLU A 365 11.89 -14.05 5.19
CA GLU A 365 12.39 -14.46 6.51
C GLU A 365 11.26 -14.55 7.55
#